data_016a5c81de73dec820263c802d814149
#
_entry.id   016a5c81de73dec820263c802d814149
#
_cell.length_a   1.000
_cell.length_b   1.000
_cell.length_c   1.000
_cell.angle_alpha   90.00
_cell.angle_beta   90.00
_cell.angle_gamma   90.00
#
_symmetry.space_group_name_H-M   'P 1'
#
loop_
_entity.id
_entity.type
_entity.pdbx_description
1 polymer ?
#
loop_
_entity_poly.entity_id
_entity_poly.type
_entity_poly.pdbx_seq_one_letter_code
_entity_poly.pdbx_strand_id
1 'polypeptide(L)'
;ALKNIIALGAGMADGLGYGDNAKAAFMTRGLTEMTALGLALGANPLTFSGLAGLGDLIATCASPLSRNHYVGVELTKGRSLQEITDSMAGVAEGVATTLVTWNLAQQFGLEMPITERIYQVLYEGADPRQAAIELMGVEAKHELAGRKWKLFSFLRRRKHP
;
A
#
# COMPACT_ATOMS: atom_id res chain seq x y z
N ALA A 1 -10.21 -6.67 3.21
CA ALA A 1 -9.56 -7.08 1.96
C ALA A 1 -8.37 -6.16 1.61
N LEU A 2 -8.56 -4.85 1.44
CA LEU A 2 -7.52 -3.90 0.98
C LEU A 2 -6.25 -3.90 1.84
N LYS A 3 -6.35 -4.01 3.17
CA LYS A 3 -5.19 -4.09 4.07
C LYS A 3 -4.21 -5.22 3.70
N ASN A 4 -4.69 -6.29 3.08
CA ASN A 4 -3.89 -7.43 2.69
C ASN A 4 -2.89 -7.08 1.57
N ILE A 5 -3.25 -6.13 0.69
CA ILE A 5 -2.35 -5.59 -0.34
C ILE A 5 -1.20 -4.81 0.32
N ILE A 6 -1.53 -3.98 1.32
CA ILE A 6 -0.53 -3.21 2.04
C ILE A 6 0.39 -4.15 2.84
N ALA A 7 -0.14 -5.25 3.38
CA ALA A 7 0.66 -6.26 4.06
C ALA A 7 1.67 -6.97 3.13
N LEU A 8 1.33 -7.20 1.86
CA LEU A 8 2.30 -7.67 0.85
C LEU A 8 3.48 -6.70 0.73
N GLY A 9 3.20 -5.42 0.53
CA GLY A 9 4.24 -4.39 0.41
C GLY A 9 5.05 -4.19 1.70
N ALA A 10 4.43 -4.29 2.88
CA ALA A 10 5.13 -4.25 4.16
C ALA A 10 6.10 -5.45 4.30
N GLY A 11 5.68 -6.63 3.86
CA GLY A 11 6.55 -7.81 3.79
C GLY A 11 7.71 -7.62 2.83
N MET A 12 7.50 -6.99 1.68
CA MET A 12 8.58 -6.65 0.74
C MET A 12 9.58 -5.67 1.38
N ALA A 13 9.11 -4.68 2.14
CA ALA A 13 9.96 -3.76 2.86
C ALA A 13 10.83 -4.50 3.91
N ASP A 14 10.22 -5.39 4.69
CA ASP A 14 10.95 -6.19 5.68
C ASP A 14 11.96 -7.16 5.04
N GLY A 15 11.59 -7.77 3.92
CA GLY A 15 12.49 -8.64 3.16
C GLY A 15 13.75 -7.94 2.63
N LEU A 16 13.69 -6.62 2.44
CA LEU A 16 14.83 -5.77 2.08
C LEU A 16 15.51 -5.09 3.27
N GLY A 17 15.03 -5.32 4.50
CA GLY A 17 15.61 -4.75 5.71
C GLY A 17 15.28 -3.28 5.96
N TYR A 18 14.18 -2.77 5.40
CA TYR A 18 13.71 -1.42 5.74
C TYR A 18 13.25 -1.35 7.19
N GLY A 19 13.60 -0.25 7.87
CA GLY A 19 13.23 -0.02 9.26
C GLY A 19 11.77 0.42 9.45
N ASP A 20 11.37 0.50 10.73
CA ASP A 20 9.97 0.77 11.12
C ASP A 20 9.44 2.12 10.64
N ASN A 21 10.30 3.15 10.55
CA ASN A 21 9.89 4.46 10.04
C ASN A 21 9.44 4.40 8.57
N ALA A 22 10.18 3.69 7.72
CA ALA A 22 9.82 3.51 6.31
C ALA A 22 8.51 2.72 6.18
N LYS A 23 8.34 1.66 6.97
CA LYS A 23 7.09 0.90 7.02
C LYS A 23 5.91 1.73 7.51
N ALA A 24 6.08 2.54 8.55
CA ALA A 24 5.02 3.40 9.07
C ALA A 24 4.54 4.40 8.01
N ALA A 25 5.46 5.04 7.31
CA ALA A 25 5.13 5.94 6.22
C ALA A 25 4.46 5.22 5.04
N PHE A 26 4.93 4.03 4.69
CA PHE A 26 4.29 3.18 3.67
C PHE A 26 2.85 2.81 4.07
N MET A 27 2.62 2.38 5.32
CA MET A 27 1.28 2.06 5.82
C MET A 27 0.35 3.28 5.81
N THR A 28 0.87 4.48 6.12
CA THR A 28 0.09 5.72 6.07
C THR A 28 -0.38 6.03 4.65
N ARG A 29 0.48 5.85 3.64
CA ARG A 29 0.10 5.98 2.22
C ARG A 29 -0.89 4.90 1.80
N GLY A 30 -0.69 3.67 2.25
CA GLY A 30 -1.62 2.58 2.01
C GLY A 30 -3.02 2.85 2.56
N LEU A 31 -3.10 3.45 3.75
CA LEU A 31 -4.37 3.90 4.33
C LEU A 31 -5.05 4.96 3.46
N THR A 32 -4.28 5.86 2.84
CA THR A 32 -4.82 6.87 1.92
C THR A 32 -5.44 6.21 0.69
N GLU A 33 -4.77 5.24 0.07
CA GLU A 33 -5.34 4.48 -1.06
C GLU A 33 -6.60 3.70 -0.66
N MET A 34 -6.56 3.01 0.48
CA MET A 34 -7.73 2.30 1.02
C MET A 34 -8.92 3.23 1.24
N THR A 35 -8.66 4.43 1.76
CA THR A 35 -9.70 5.44 2.02
C THR A 35 -10.26 5.97 0.71
N ALA A 36 -9.43 6.28 -0.28
CA ALA A 36 -9.85 6.78 -1.58
C ALA A 36 -10.79 5.79 -2.29
N LEU A 37 -10.40 4.52 -2.36
CA LEU A 37 -11.26 3.48 -2.95
C LEU A 37 -12.52 3.25 -2.12
N GLY A 38 -12.40 3.24 -0.78
CA GLY A 38 -13.55 3.11 0.10
C GLY A 38 -14.58 4.21 -0.11
N LEU A 39 -14.14 5.46 -0.25
CA LEU A 39 -15.01 6.61 -0.56
C LEU A 39 -15.69 6.47 -1.92
N ALA A 40 -14.96 6.05 -2.95
CA ALA A 40 -15.52 5.81 -4.28
C ALA A 40 -16.60 4.72 -4.26
N LEU A 41 -16.50 3.77 -3.34
CA LEU A 41 -17.48 2.71 -3.09
C LEU A 41 -18.58 3.11 -2.09
N GLY A 42 -18.62 4.35 -1.62
CA GLY A 42 -19.64 4.87 -0.71
C GLY A 42 -19.40 4.57 0.78
N ALA A 43 -18.20 4.17 1.18
CA ALA A 43 -17.87 3.93 2.58
C ALA A 43 -17.71 5.25 3.37
N ASN A 44 -17.96 5.18 4.68
CA ASN A 44 -17.71 6.31 5.58
C ASN A 44 -16.20 6.46 5.84
N PRO A 45 -15.58 7.63 5.58
CA PRO A 45 -14.15 7.87 5.79
C PRO A 45 -13.70 7.64 7.25
N LEU A 46 -14.55 7.90 8.23
CA LEU A 46 -14.23 7.69 9.65
C LEU A 46 -13.98 6.21 9.98
N THR A 47 -14.50 5.28 9.18
CA THR A 47 -14.24 3.85 9.34
C THR A 47 -12.75 3.53 9.18
N PHE A 48 -12.05 4.25 8.32
CA PHE A 48 -10.64 4.01 8.02
C PHE A 48 -9.68 4.58 9.07
N SER A 49 -10.08 5.62 9.80
CA SER A 49 -9.24 6.24 10.84
C SER A 49 -9.34 5.55 12.21
N GLY A 50 -10.33 4.68 12.41
CA GLY A 50 -10.54 3.96 13.66
C GLY A 50 -9.80 2.63 13.76
N LEU A 51 -10.11 1.87 14.83
CA LEU A 51 -9.51 0.54 15.08
C LEU A 51 -9.79 -0.45 13.95
N ALA A 52 -10.98 -0.39 13.34
CA ALA A 52 -11.37 -1.26 12.23
C ALA A 52 -10.64 -0.94 10.90
N GLY A 53 -10.05 0.22 10.79
CA GLY A 53 -9.24 0.64 9.63
C GLY A 53 -7.75 0.65 9.94
N LEU A 54 -7.27 1.73 10.54
CA LEU A 54 -5.85 1.92 10.84
C LEU A 54 -5.30 0.86 11.80
N GLY A 55 -6.01 0.53 12.88
CA GLY A 55 -5.56 -0.46 13.86
C GLY A 55 -5.41 -1.85 13.24
N ASP A 56 -6.39 -2.28 12.45
CA ASP A 56 -6.36 -3.57 11.75
C ASP A 56 -5.28 -3.59 10.64
N LEU A 57 -5.03 -2.47 9.96
CA LEU A 57 -3.93 -2.34 9.00
C LEU A 57 -2.57 -2.53 9.68
N ILE A 58 -2.30 -1.80 10.77
CA ILE A 58 -1.04 -1.89 11.52
C ILE A 58 -0.82 -3.32 12.01
N ALA A 59 -1.81 -3.92 12.66
CA ALA A 59 -1.72 -5.29 13.16
C ALA A 59 -1.42 -6.29 12.05
N THR A 60 -2.04 -6.14 10.87
CA THR A 60 -1.85 -7.04 9.73
C THR A 60 -0.48 -6.89 9.10
N CYS A 61 0.02 -5.66 8.97
CA CYS A 61 1.34 -5.37 8.39
C CYS A 61 2.51 -5.72 9.31
N ALA A 62 2.33 -5.59 10.62
CA ALA A 62 3.36 -5.88 11.62
C ALA A 62 3.41 -7.37 12.04
N SER A 63 2.38 -8.15 11.74
CA SER A 63 2.28 -9.54 12.19
C SER A 63 3.16 -10.47 11.38
N PRO A 64 4.11 -11.19 12.00
CA PRO A 64 4.88 -12.24 11.33
C PRO A 64 4.00 -13.45 10.93
N LEU A 65 2.80 -13.55 11.48
CA LEU A 65 1.83 -14.60 11.14
C LEU A 65 0.97 -14.23 9.92
N SER A 66 1.09 -13.01 9.40
CA SER A 66 0.37 -12.58 8.20
C SER A 66 0.90 -13.32 6.97
N ARG A 67 0.04 -14.14 6.35
CA ARG A 67 0.36 -14.85 5.11
C ARG A 67 0.72 -13.89 3.97
N ASN A 68 0.08 -12.74 3.91
CA ASN A 68 0.37 -11.72 2.91
C ASN A 68 1.75 -11.08 3.16
N HIS A 69 2.09 -10.78 4.40
CA HIS A 69 3.41 -10.30 4.77
C HIS A 69 4.49 -11.33 4.40
N TYR A 70 4.28 -12.60 4.72
CA TYR A 70 5.19 -13.69 4.36
C TYR A 70 5.44 -13.76 2.85
N VAL A 71 4.39 -13.69 2.02
CA VAL A 71 4.53 -13.66 0.55
C VAL A 71 5.42 -12.49 0.12
N GLY A 72 5.20 -11.29 0.67
CA GLY A 72 6.02 -10.12 0.36
C GLY A 72 7.50 -10.33 0.66
N VAL A 73 7.83 -10.89 1.83
CA VAL A 73 9.21 -11.22 2.22
C VAL A 73 9.84 -12.22 1.23
N GLU A 74 9.14 -13.29 0.91
CA GLU A 74 9.67 -14.36 0.06
C GLU A 74 9.87 -13.93 -1.39
N LEU A 75 9.01 -13.06 -1.92
CA LEU A 75 9.19 -12.47 -3.24
C LEU A 75 10.52 -11.69 -3.36
N THR A 76 10.90 -10.93 -2.32
CA THR A 76 12.17 -10.18 -2.34
C THR A 76 13.41 -11.07 -2.17
N LYS A 77 13.24 -12.32 -1.73
CA LYS A 77 14.29 -13.34 -1.71
C LYS A 77 14.49 -14.02 -3.07
N GLY A 78 13.67 -13.67 -4.06
CA GLY A 78 13.76 -14.19 -5.44
C GLY A 78 12.94 -15.45 -5.69
N ARG A 79 12.05 -15.85 -4.75
CA ARG A 79 11.13 -16.96 -4.98
C ARG A 79 9.97 -16.49 -5.88
N SER A 80 9.54 -17.35 -6.78
CA SER A 80 8.34 -17.10 -7.59
C SER A 80 7.07 -17.19 -6.73
N LEU A 81 6.01 -16.48 -7.14
CA LEU A 81 4.72 -16.53 -6.46
C LEU A 81 4.19 -17.99 -6.37
N GLN A 82 4.40 -18.78 -7.43
CA GLN A 82 3.97 -20.20 -7.47
C GLN A 82 4.69 -21.02 -6.39
N GLU A 83 6.02 -20.94 -6.31
CA GLU A 83 6.81 -21.65 -5.29
C GLU A 83 6.42 -21.28 -3.87
N ILE A 84 6.09 -19.99 -3.65
CA ILE A 84 5.66 -19.50 -2.34
C ILE A 84 4.28 -20.09 -2.00
N THR A 85 3.31 -19.99 -2.91
CA THR A 85 1.95 -20.48 -2.68
C THR A 85 1.89 -22.00 -2.50
N ASP A 86 2.68 -22.76 -3.25
CA ASP A 86 2.77 -24.22 -3.13
C ASP A 86 3.37 -24.66 -1.79
N SER A 87 4.23 -23.83 -1.19
CA SER A 87 4.86 -24.12 0.11
C SER A 87 4.04 -23.68 1.32
N MET A 88 2.92 -22.95 1.11
CA MET A 88 2.13 -22.37 2.20
C MET A 88 0.95 -23.25 2.61
N ALA A 89 0.73 -23.35 3.92
CA ALA A 89 -0.53 -23.86 4.47
C ALA A 89 -1.59 -22.76 4.44
N GLY A 90 -2.35 -22.66 3.35
CA GLY A 90 -3.45 -21.69 3.18
C GLY A 90 -3.15 -20.56 2.20
N VAL A 91 -4.15 -19.74 1.92
CA VAL A 91 -4.13 -18.73 0.85
C VAL A 91 -3.74 -17.36 1.39
N ALA A 92 -2.87 -16.65 0.67
CA ALA A 92 -2.63 -15.22 0.86
C ALA A 92 -3.67 -14.43 0.05
N GLU A 93 -4.75 -14.03 0.69
CA GLU A 93 -5.88 -13.36 0.02
C GLU A 93 -5.49 -12.04 -0.68
N GLY A 94 -4.43 -11.39 -0.24
CA GLY A 94 -3.91 -10.16 -0.83
C GLY A 94 -3.53 -10.32 -2.30
N VAL A 95 -3.13 -11.52 -2.72
CA VAL A 95 -2.80 -11.80 -4.13
C VAL A 95 -4.03 -11.58 -5.00
N ALA A 96 -5.10 -12.31 -4.77
CA ALA A 96 -6.34 -12.16 -5.54
C ALA A 96 -6.98 -10.78 -5.35
N THR A 97 -6.93 -10.24 -4.13
CA THR A 97 -7.46 -8.90 -3.81
C THR A 97 -6.75 -7.81 -4.63
N THR A 98 -5.45 -7.94 -4.88
CA THR A 98 -4.69 -6.96 -5.68
C THR A 98 -5.27 -6.81 -7.08
N LEU A 99 -5.55 -7.92 -7.77
CA LEU A 99 -6.14 -7.90 -9.11
C LEU A 99 -7.51 -7.20 -9.13
N VAL A 100 -8.39 -7.57 -8.20
CA VAL A 100 -9.72 -6.96 -8.11
C VAL A 100 -9.64 -5.47 -7.80
N THR A 101 -8.76 -5.10 -6.87
CA THR A 101 -8.59 -3.70 -6.45
C THR A 101 -8.00 -2.85 -7.57
N TRP A 102 -7.04 -3.37 -8.31
CA TRP A 102 -6.47 -2.71 -9.49
C TRP A 102 -7.55 -2.43 -10.55
N ASN A 103 -8.35 -3.42 -10.88
CA ASN A 103 -9.45 -3.25 -11.83
C ASN A 103 -10.47 -2.20 -11.36
N LEU A 104 -10.82 -2.19 -10.08
CA LEU A 104 -11.70 -1.16 -9.51
C LEU A 104 -11.07 0.24 -9.57
N ALA A 105 -9.78 0.37 -9.26
CA ALA A 105 -9.07 1.64 -9.36
C ALA A 105 -9.16 2.21 -10.78
N GLN A 106 -8.95 1.37 -11.81
CA GLN A 106 -9.10 1.78 -13.21
C GLN A 106 -10.54 2.23 -13.53
N GLN A 107 -11.55 1.50 -13.08
CA GLN A 107 -12.95 1.84 -13.30
C GLN A 107 -13.35 3.18 -12.69
N PHE A 108 -12.82 3.50 -11.51
CA PHE A 108 -13.11 4.75 -10.79
C PHE A 108 -12.13 5.88 -11.13
N GLY A 109 -11.13 5.66 -11.97
CA GLY A 109 -10.09 6.63 -12.30
C GLY A 109 -9.25 7.06 -11.09
N LEU A 110 -8.99 6.15 -10.16
CA LEU A 110 -8.24 6.41 -8.94
C LEU A 110 -6.76 6.13 -9.14
N GLU A 111 -5.92 7.05 -8.67
CA GLU A 111 -4.48 6.82 -8.55
C GLU A 111 -4.19 6.01 -7.28
N MET A 112 -3.73 4.78 -7.45
CA MET A 112 -3.39 3.85 -6.37
C MET A 112 -1.99 3.26 -6.60
N PRO A 113 -0.92 4.05 -6.45
CA PRO A 113 0.43 3.67 -6.82
C PRO A 113 0.98 2.46 -6.06
N ILE A 114 0.59 2.24 -4.81
CA ILE A 114 0.98 1.04 -4.06
C ILE A 114 0.32 -0.19 -4.67
N THR A 115 -1.00 -0.13 -4.87
CA THR A 115 -1.78 -1.22 -5.47
C THR A 115 -1.27 -1.56 -6.88
N GLU A 116 -1.03 -0.54 -7.71
CA GLU A 116 -0.47 -0.69 -9.05
C GLU A 116 0.88 -1.41 -9.03
N ARG A 117 1.79 -0.96 -8.20
CA ARG A 117 3.14 -1.53 -8.14
C ARG A 117 3.13 -2.98 -7.64
N ILE A 118 2.28 -3.30 -6.66
CA ILE A 118 2.11 -4.68 -6.18
C ILE A 118 1.45 -5.54 -7.26
N TYR A 119 0.48 -5.00 -8.01
CA TYR A 119 -0.11 -5.68 -9.16
C TYR A 119 0.95 -6.04 -10.22
N GLN A 120 1.82 -5.10 -10.58
CA GLN A 120 2.89 -5.34 -11.53
C GLN A 120 3.87 -6.43 -11.08
N VAL A 121 4.18 -6.50 -9.79
CA VAL A 121 5.02 -7.58 -9.23
C VAL A 121 4.32 -8.93 -9.32
N LEU A 122 3.04 -9.01 -8.97
CA LEU A 122 2.32 -10.27 -8.89
C LEU A 122 1.89 -10.82 -10.25
N TYR A 123 1.59 -9.94 -11.23
CA TYR A 123 0.93 -10.32 -12.47
C TYR A 123 1.67 -9.93 -13.75
N GLU A 124 2.60 -8.97 -13.69
CA GLU A 124 3.32 -8.46 -14.86
C GLU A 124 4.84 -8.75 -14.81
N GLY A 125 5.30 -9.45 -13.78
CA GLY A 125 6.69 -9.87 -13.66
C GLY A 125 7.68 -8.75 -13.30
N ALA A 126 7.19 -7.64 -12.71
CA ALA A 126 8.08 -6.59 -12.22
C ALA A 126 8.96 -7.12 -11.06
N ASP A 127 10.19 -6.62 -10.99
CA ASP A 127 11.13 -7.03 -9.93
C ASP A 127 10.63 -6.58 -8.54
N PRO A 128 10.39 -7.53 -7.60
CA PRO A 128 9.91 -7.21 -6.26
C PRO A 128 10.84 -6.29 -5.47
N ARG A 129 12.16 -6.41 -5.69
CA ARG A 129 13.15 -5.58 -5.00
C ARG A 129 13.08 -4.13 -5.49
N GLN A 130 13.05 -3.95 -6.80
CA GLN A 130 12.94 -2.62 -7.41
C GLN A 130 11.61 -1.97 -7.02
N ALA A 131 10.52 -2.71 -7.06
CA ALA A 131 9.20 -2.24 -6.63
C ALA A 131 9.20 -1.76 -5.17
N ALA A 132 9.81 -2.52 -4.26
CA ALA A 132 9.90 -2.12 -2.85
C ALA A 132 10.76 -0.86 -2.66
N ILE A 133 11.90 -0.74 -3.35
CA ILE A 133 12.74 0.46 -3.31
C ILE A 133 11.95 1.70 -3.76
N GLU A 134 11.22 1.59 -4.86
CA GLU A 134 10.39 2.68 -5.38
C GLU A 134 9.26 3.04 -4.40
N LEU A 135 8.56 2.04 -3.85
CA LEU A 135 7.50 2.25 -2.87
C LEU A 135 8.01 2.91 -1.58
N MET A 136 9.21 2.57 -1.12
CA MET A 136 9.80 3.16 0.08
C MET A 136 10.45 4.52 -0.20
N GLY A 137 10.97 4.74 -1.42
CA GLY A 137 11.71 5.96 -1.80
C GLY A 137 10.88 7.17 -2.21
N VAL A 138 9.58 7.01 -2.44
CA VAL A 138 8.67 8.09 -2.91
C VAL A 138 8.42 9.18 -1.85
N GLU A 139 8.84 8.97 -0.60
CA GLU A 139 8.54 9.87 0.52
C GLU A 139 9.07 11.30 0.38
N ALA A 140 10.26 11.48 -0.22
CA ALA A 140 10.91 12.80 -0.21
C ALA A 140 10.27 13.82 -1.17
N LYS A 141 9.60 13.38 -2.23
CA LYS A 141 9.07 14.29 -3.27
C LYS A 141 7.63 14.78 -3.01
N HIS A 142 6.76 13.93 -2.43
CA HIS A 142 5.35 14.28 -2.25
C HIS A 142 5.06 15.13 -1.01
N GLU A 143 5.75 14.94 0.11
CA GLU A 143 5.59 15.80 1.28
C GLU A 143 5.99 17.26 1.01
N LEU A 144 7.05 17.48 0.23
CA LEU A 144 7.50 18.81 -0.15
C LEU A 144 6.55 19.49 -1.15
N ALA A 145 5.94 18.75 -2.08
CA ALA A 145 4.98 19.29 -3.04
C ALA A 145 3.65 19.68 -2.37
N GLY A 146 3.12 18.84 -1.48
CA GLY A 146 1.89 19.12 -0.73
C GLY A 146 2.01 20.31 0.23
N ARG A 147 3.17 20.53 0.83
CA ARG A 147 3.44 21.67 1.70
C ARG A 147 3.44 23.01 0.94
N LYS A 148 3.99 23.04 -0.27
CA LYS A 148 4.00 24.27 -1.09
C LYS A 148 2.61 24.69 -1.52
N TRP A 149 1.73 23.76 -1.88
CA TRP A 149 0.38 24.11 -2.35
C TRP A 149 -0.52 24.65 -1.23
N LYS A 150 -0.51 24.06 -0.04
CA LYS A 150 -1.32 24.56 1.09
C LYS A 150 -0.90 25.97 1.54
N LEU A 151 0.41 26.27 1.50
CA LEU A 151 0.91 27.59 1.86
C LEU A 151 0.47 28.66 0.85
N PHE A 152 0.50 28.37 -0.44
CA PHE A 152 0.08 29.30 -1.51
C PHE A 152 -1.44 29.53 -1.55
N SER A 153 -2.27 28.55 -1.23
CA SER A 153 -3.73 28.71 -1.20
C SER A 153 -4.17 29.58 0.00
N PHE A 154 -3.47 29.51 1.13
CA PHE A 154 -3.75 30.34 2.31
C PHE A 154 -3.38 31.80 2.09
N LEU A 155 -2.27 32.09 1.41
CA LEU A 155 -1.84 33.47 1.10
C LEU A 155 -2.73 34.14 0.03
N ARG A 156 -3.36 33.39 -0.87
CA ARG A 156 -4.25 33.92 -1.90
C ARG A 156 -5.60 34.40 -1.35
N ARG A 157 -6.06 33.89 -0.20
CA ARG A 157 -7.32 34.30 0.46
C ARG A 157 -7.25 35.61 1.26
N ARG A 158 -6.05 36.19 1.43
CA ARG A 158 -5.85 37.43 2.20
C ARG A 158 -5.80 38.71 1.34
N LYS A 159 -6.06 38.64 0.04
CA LYS A 159 -6.04 39.82 -0.85
C LYS A 159 -7.40 40.10 -1.46
N HIS A 160 -8.43 40.32 -0.67
CA HIS A 160 -9.56 41.16 -1.04
C HIS A 160 -10.09 41.84 0.23
N PRO A 161 -10.12 43.21 0.23
CA PRO A 161 -10.81 44.01 1.26
C PRO A 161 -12.30 43.88 1.18
#